data_23e471d96b26cc2dc7135a6e8bf65f93
#
_entry.id   23e471d96b26cc2dc7135a6e8bf65f93
#
_cell.length_a   1.000
_cell.length_b   1.000
_cell.length_c   1.000
_cell.angle_alpha   90.00
_cell.angle_beta   90.00
_cell.angle_gamma   90.00
#
_symmetry.space_group_name_H-M   'P 1'
#
loop_
_entity.id
_entity.type
_entity.pdbx_description
1 polymer ?
#
loop_
_entity_poly.entity_id
_entity_poly.type
_entity_poly.pdbx_seq_one_letter_code
_entity_poly.pdbx_strand_id
1 'polypeptide(L)'
;MSRVGNRILTIPSGVTLENQANFVTISGPKGQLSRQFSKLITINVNDNQITTVRANEEKHIKQLHGTTNSLLSGMLIGVSAGFTKRLLIKGVGYKAALIGTQVEIHAGYSHSHKIDIPEGIKLEIPKPTEMIVSGIDKQQVGQFAAILRKVRKPNVYSGKGIMYDNEIIRRKEGKAASK
;
A
#
# COMPACT_ATOMS: atom_id res chain seq x y z
N MET A 1 19.10 18.17 -7.24
CA MET A 1 19.39 17.04 -6.32
C MET A 1 18.08 16.45 -5.82
N SER A 2 17.96 15.11 -5.65
CA SER A 2 16.75 14.49 -5.08
C SER A 2 16.77 14.60 -3.55
N ARG A 3 15.86 15.37 -2.98
CA ARG A 3 15.70 15.46 -1.50
C ARG A 3 15.33 14.11 -0.88
N VAL A 4 14.63 13.24 -1.63
CA VAL A 4 14.23 11.91 -1.16
C VAL A 4 15.42 10.96 -1.10
N GLY A 5 16.31 10.98 -2.12
CA GLY A 5 17.48 10.10 -2.14
C GLY A 5 18.51 10.43 -1.05
N ASN A 6 18.70 11.70 -0.74
CA ASN A 6 19.65 12.16 0.28
C ASN A 6 19.11 12.06 1.72
N ARG A 7 17.91 11.55 1.90
CA ARG A 7 17.33 11.40 3.24
C ARG A 7 18.04 10.28 3.98
N ILE A 8 18.52 10.56 5.18
CA ILE A 8 19.05 9.58 6.12
C ILE A 8 17.86 8.85 6.75
N LEU A 9 17.87 7.53 6.71
CA LEU A 9 16.83 6.70 7.32
C LEU A 9 17.35 6.18 8.66
N THR A 10 16.55 6.32 9.70
CA THR A 10 16.84 5.75 11.02
C THR A 10 16.20 4.38 11.13
N ILE A 11 16.94 3.39 11.62
CA ILE A 11 16.44 2.05 11.88
C ILE A 11 15.65 2.10 13.20
N PRO A 12 14.36 1.73 13.21
CA PRO A 12 13.57 1.69 14.44
C PRO A 12 14.10 0.63 15.41
N SER A 13 13.85 0.82 16.70
CA SER A 13 14.19 -0.17 17.73
C SER A 13 13.49 -1.52 17.45
N GLY A 14 14.23 -2.63 17.59
CA GLY A 14 13.71 -3.97 17.32
C GLY A 14 13.66 -4.35 15.83
N VAL A 15 14.27 -3.56 14.95
CA VAL A 15 14.44 -3.89 13.52
C VAL A 15 15.90 -4.17 13.25
N THR A 16 16.18 -5.28 12.57
CA THR A 16 17.51 -5.64 12.10
C THR A 16 17.58 -5.55 10.58
N LEU A 17 18.71 -5.12 10.06
CA LEU A 17 18.95 -5.00 8.62
C LEU A 17 20.21 -5.73 8.24
N GLU A 18 20.11 -6.62 7.27
CA GLU A 18 21.22 -7.29 6.62
C GLU A 18 21.31 -6.84 5.16
N ASN A 19 22.52 -6.51 4.71
CA ASN A 19 22.78 -6.13 3.32
C ASN A 19 23.89 -7.02 2.75
N GLN A 20 23.54 -7.88 1.81
CA GLN A 20 24.47 -8.75 1.10
C GLN A 20 24.41 -8.42 -0.40
N ALA A 21 25.45 -7.75 -0.92
CA ALA A 21 25.52 -7.36 -2.33
C ALA A 21 24.25 -6.67 -2.86
N ASN A 22 23.71 -5.69 -2.12
CA ASN A 22 22.46 -4.98 -2.38
C ASN A 22 21.19 -5.86 -2.33
N PHE A 23 21.28 -7.09 -1.88
CA PHE A 23 20.13 -7.84 -1.42
C PHE A 23 19.91 -7.49 0.06
N VAL A 24 18.89 -6.67 0.29
CA VAL A 24 18.60 -6.16 1.62
C VAL A 24 17.46 -6.97 2.23
N THR A 25 17.72 -7.50 3.42
CA THR A 25 16.74 -8.18 4.25
C THR A 25 16.52 -7.37 5.51
N ILE A 26 15.27 -7.02 5.79
CA ILE A 26 14.87 -6.27 6.98
C ILE A 26 13.91 -7.12 7.79
N SER A 27 14.27 -7.41 9.03
CA SER A 27 13.47 -8.19 9.97
C SER A 27 13.02 -7.31 11.12
N GLY A 28 11.78 -7.47 11.54
CA GLY A 28 11.18 -6.69 12.62
C GLY A 28 10.02 -7.41 13.31
N PRO A 29 9.33 -6.77 14.25
CA PRO A 29 8.31 -7.39 15.09
C PRO A 29 7.09 -7.89 14.29
N LYS A 30 6.83 -7.34 13.09
CA LYS A 30 5.69 -7.77 12.23
C LYS A 30 6.07 -8.80 11.17
N GLY A 31 7.36 -9.07 10.99
CA GLY A 31 7.87 -10.06 10.03
C GLY A 31 9.11 -9.58 9.30
N GLN A 32 9.37 -10.19 8.17
CA GLN A 32 10.59 -9.98 7.39
C GLN A 32 10.24 -9.61 5.95
N LEU A 33 10.98 -8.67 5.39
CA LEU A 33 10.93 -8.30 3.98
C LEU A 33 12.31 -8.34 3.39
N SER A 34 12.43 -8.92 2.19
CA SER A 34 13.70 -8.95 1.43
C SER A 34 13.48 -8.36 0.04
N ARG A 35 14.49 -7.63 -0.46
CA ARG A 35 14.47 -7.05 -1.80
C ARG A 35 15.85 -6.87 -2.37
N GLN A 36 16.00 -7.17 -3.67
CA GLN A 36 17.21 -6.88 -4.44
C GLN A 36 17.14 -5.44 -4.97
N PHE A 37 18.18 -4.66 -4.71
CA PHE A 37 18.35 -3.31 -5.24
C PHE A 37 19.41 -3.25 -6.34
N SER A 38 19.38 -2.20 -7.14
CA SER A 38 20.34 -1.98 -8.22
C SER A 38 21.75 -1.78 -7.66
N LYS A 39 22.74 -2.40 -8.32
CA LYS A 39 24.17 -2.25 -7.99
C LYS A 39 24.71 -0.83 -8.21
N LEU A 40 23.96 0.03 -8.94
CA LEU A 40 24.32 1.42 -9.18
C LEU A 40 24.11 2.34 -7.96
N ILE A 41 23.46 1.82 -6.92
CA ILE A 41 23.25 2.53 -5.66
C ILE A 41 23.93 1.75 -4.54
N THR A 42 24.85 2.38 -3.85
CA THR A 42 25.51 1.81 -2.67
C THR A 42 24.66 2.10 -1.43
N ILE A 43 24.35 1.07 -0.68
CA ILE A 43 23.57 1.17 0.57
C ILE A 43 24.56 0.99 1.73
N ASN A 44 24.81 2.06 2.46
CA ASN A 44 25.66 2.08 3.64
C ASN A 44 24.80 2.02 4.90
N VAL A 45 25.14 1.11 5.78
CA VAL A 45 24.49 0.93 7.09
C VAL A 45 25.52 1.23 8.15
N ASN A 46 25.32 2.32 8.90
CA ASN A 46 26.18 2.73 10.00
C ASN A 46 25.34 2.77 11.28
N ASP A 47 25.65 1.89 12.23
CA ASP A 47 24.95 1.74 13.49
C ASP A 47 23.42 1.68 13.30
N ASN A 48 22.75 2.79 13.52
CA ASN A 48 21.27 2.90 13.45
C ASN A 48 20.77 3.75 12.28
N GLN A 49 21.64 4.02 11.29
CA GLN A 49 21.31 4.87 10.16
C GLN A 49 21.63 4.20 8.83
N ILE A 50 20.77 4.40 7.85
CA ILE A 50 20.97 3.95 6.48
C ILE A 50 21.13 5.18 5.60
N THR A 51 22.21 5.18 4.82
CA THR A 51 22.48 6.18 3.80
C THR A 51 22.61 5.51 2.44
N THR A 52 22.10 6.15 1.41
CA THR A 52 22.22 5.66 0.03
C THR A 52 23.09 6.61 -0.76
N VAL A 53 24.04 6.06 -1.53
CA VAL A 53 24.97 6.83 -2.36
C VAL A 53 24.83 6.35 -3.80
N ARG A 54 24.78 7.27 -4.75
CA ARG A 54 24.70 6.97 -6.17
C ARG A 54 26.10 6.96 -6.81
N ALA A 55 26.28 6.08 -7.82
CA ALA A 55 27.58 5.92 -8.49
C ALA A 55 27.95 7.14 -9.34
N ASN A 56 26.97 7.78 -10.01
CA ASN A 56 27.19 8.96 -10.84
C ASN A 56 25.96 9.89 -10.87
N GLU A 57 26.08 11.02 -11.62
CA GLU A 57 25.08 12.09 -11.71
C GLU A 57 24.10 11.96 -12.89
N GLU A 58 24.03 10.78 -13.53
CA GLU A 58 23.08 10.53 -14.62
C GLU A 58 21.62 10.62 -14.16
N LYS A 59 20.73 11.06 -15.04
CA LYS A 59 19.31 11.24 -14.77
C LYS A 59 18.65 9.95 -14.24
N HIS A 60 18.95 8.83 -14.89
CA HIS A 60 18.41 7.51 -14.50
C HIS A 60 18.86 7.10 -13.10
N ILE A 61 20.14 7.32 -12.75
CA ILE A 61 20.69 6.94 -11.44
C ILE A 61 20.14 7.85 -10.33
N LYS A 62 19.91 9.14 -10.61
CA LYS A 62 19.18 10.03 -9.71
C LYS A 62 17.77 9.54 -9.39
N GLN A 63 17.06 9.01 -10.39
CA GLN A 63 15.73 8.42 -10.20
C GLN A 63 15.80 7.16 -9.34
N LEU A 64 16.72 6.23 -9.66
CA LEU A 64 16.95 5.02 -8.88
C LEU A 64 17.31 5.32 -7.42
N HIS A 65 18.15 6.34 -7.19
CA HIS A 65 18.54 6.76 -5.85
C HIS A 65 17.31 7.13 -4.98
N GLY A 66 16.43 7.97 -5.52
CA GLY A 66 15.19 8.34 -4.82
C GLY A 66 14.25 7.15 -4.60
N THR A 67 14.11 6.29 -5.59
CA THR A 67 13.27 5.08 -5.51
C THR A 67 13.79 4.10 -4.46
N THR A 68 15.12 3.82 -4.47
CA THR A 68 15.77 2.93 -3.50
C THR A 68 15.55 3.42 -2.07
N ASN A 69 15.82 4.69 -1.79
CA ASN A 69 15.62 5.27 -0.46
C ASN A 69 14.15 5.22 -0.01
N SER A 70 13.21 5.51 -0.91
CA SER A 70 11.77 5.43 -0.62
C SER A 70 11.31 3.99 -0.33
N LEU A 71 11.83 3.00 -1.05
CA LEU A 71 11.51 1.59 -0.83
C LEU A 71 12.08 1.09 0.49
N LEU A 72 13.34 1.42 0.81
CA LEU A 72 13.95 1.10 2.11
C LEU A 72 13.15 1.69 3.27
N SER A 73 12.78 2.96 3.17
CA SER A 73 11.89 3.61 4.16
C SER A 73 10.55 2.88 4.31
N GLY A 74 9.97 2.45 3.18
CA GLY A 74 8.74 1.65 3.20
C GLY A 74 8.92 0.30 3.90
N MET A 75 10.03 -0.41 3.64
CA MET A 75 10.33 -1.69 4.28
C MET A 75 10.53 -1.53 5.79
N LEU A 76 11.28 -0.52 6.25
CA LEU A 76 11.47 -0.24 7.68
C LEU A 76 10.14 0.01 8.42
N ILE A 77 9.27 0.85 7.85
CA ILE A 77 7.93 1.12 8.41
C ILE A 77 7.08 -0.15 8.37
N GLY A 78 7.15 -0.92 7.30
CA GLY A 78 6.37 -2.14 7.12
C GLY A 78 6.64 -3.18 8.19
N VAL A 79 7.91 -3.48 8.46
CA VAL A 79 8.29 -4.50 9.46
C VAL A 79 8.11 -4.01 10.90
N SER A 80 8.11 -2.69 11.15
CA SER A 80 7.91 -2.11 12.48
C SER A 80 6.43 -1.86 12.78
N ALA A 81 5.81 -0.90 12.09
CA ALA A 81 4.43 -0.48 12.30
C ALA A 81 3.41 -1.20 11.41
N GLY A 82 3.84 -1.64 10.21
CA GLY A 82 2.97 -2.17 9.17
C GLY A 82 2.19 -1.08 8.44
N PHE A 83 1.46 -1.50 7.41
CA PHE A 83 0.59 -0.62 6.63
C PHE A 83 -0.86 -1.04 6.76
N THR A 84 -1.74 -0.06 6.81
CA THR A 84 -3.18 -0.26 6.89
C THR A 84 -3.88 0.65 5.88
N LYS A 85 -4.86 0.12 5.16
CA LYS A 85 -5.77 0.86 4.29
C LYS A 85 -7.20 0.53 4.65
N ARG A 86 -7.98 1.56 4.94
CA ARG A 86 -9.39 1.45 5.25
C ARG A 86 -10.23 1.80 4.02
N LEU A 87 -11.20 0.96 3.72
CA LEU A 87 -12.14 1.12 2.61
C LEU A 87 -13.56 1.18 3.16
N LEU A 88 -14.34 2.11 2.64
CA LEU A 88 -15.74 2.31 2.98
C LEU A 88 -16.61 1.91 1.79
N ILE A 89 -17.67 1.16 2.07
CA ILE A 89 -18.67 0.74 1.10
C ILE A 89 -19.91 1.58 1.29
N LYS A 90 -20.31 2.36 0.29
CA LYS A 90 -21.51 3.19 0.31
C LYS A 90 -22.50 2.72 -0.75
N GLY A 91 -23.72 2.41 -0.34
CA GLY A 91 -24.81 1.99 -1.24
C GLY A 91 -25.85 1.16 -0.50
N VAL A 92 -27.11 1.25 -0.90
CA VAL A 92 -28.19 0.43 -0.34
C VAL A 92 -27.96 -1.02 -0.78
N GLY A 93 -27.93 -1.95 0.19
CA GLY A 93 -27.68 -3.37 -0.07
C GLY A 93 -26.22 -3.74 -0.39
N TYR A 94 -25.29 -2.78 -0.39
CA TYR A 94 -23.89 -3.08 -0.58
C TYR A 94 -23.27 -3.62 0.71
N LYS A 95 -22.58 -4.73 0.61
CA LYS A 95 -21.92 -5.39 1.77
C LYS A 95 -20.71 -6.18 1.35
N ALA A 96 -19.80 -6.39 2.28
CA ALA A 96 -18.70 -7.33 2.15
C ALA A 96 -18.74 -8.34 3.30
N ALA A 97 -18.32 -9.55 3.02
CA ALA A 97 -18.16 -10.62 4.01
C ALA A 97 -16.87 -11.40 3.75
N LEU A 98 -16.25 -11.91 4.80
CA LEU A 98 -15.10 -12.79 4.71
C LEU A 98 -15.59 -14.25 4.66
N ILE A 99 -15.15 -15.00 3.66
CA ILE A 99 -15.47 -16.41 3.49
C ILE A 99 -14.17 -17.19 3.34
N GLY A 100 -13.69 -17.74 4.44
CA GLY A 100 -12.38 -18.42 4.45
C GLY A 100 -11.25 -17.50 4.01
N THR A 101 -10.56 -17.84 2.93
CA THR A 101 -9.46 -17.07 2.34
C THR A 101 -9.91 -16.07 1.27
N GLN A 102 -11.22 -15.91 1.07
CA GLN A 102 -11.79 -15.01 0.07
C GLN A 102 -12.65 -13.93 0.73
N VAL A 103 -12.72 -12.78 0.08
CA VAL A 103 -13.72 -11.76 0.37
C VAL A 103 -14.82 -11.78 -0.67
N GLU A 104 -16.06 -11.88 -0.22
CA GLU A 104 -17.25 -11.75 -1.05
C GLU A 104 -17.81 -10.35 -0.94
N ILE A 105 -18.02 -9.69 -2.08
CA ILE A 105 -18.50 -8.31 -2.16
C ILE A 105 -19.78 -8.24 -2.98
N HIS A 106 -20.84 -7.75 -2.37
CA HIS A 106 -22.09 -7.40 -3.03
C HIS A 106 -22.10 -5.87 -3.25
N ALA A 107 -22.01 -5.42 -4.49
CA ALA A 107 -21.87 -4.01 -4.84
C ALA A 107 -22.86 -3.58 -5.95
N GLY A 108 -24.11 -4.07 -5.87
CA GLY A 108 -25.17 -3.70 -6.80
C GLY A 108 -25.04 -4.32 -8.19
N TYR A 109 -24.40 -5.48 -8.26
CA TYR A 109 -24.42 -6.38 -9.43
C TYR A 109 -25.37 -7.54 -9.17
N SER A 110 -25.78 -8.25 -10.22
CA SER A 110 -26.64 -9.44 -10.13
C SER A 110 -25.93 -10.63 -9.43
N HIS A 111 -24.61 -10.63 -9.42
CA HIS A 111 -23.78 -11.65 -8.76
C HIS A 111 -22.80 -11.00 -7.78
N SER A 112 -22.35 -11.77 -6.80
CA SER A 112 -21.29 -11.35 -5.87
C SER A 112 -19.91 -11.49 -6.54
N HIS A 113 -18.99 -10.62 -6.17
CA HIS A 113 -17.58 -10.72 -6.55
C HIS A 113 -16.80 -11.42 -5.43
N LYS A 114 -16.14 -12.54 -5.74
CA LYS A 114 -15.25 -13.26 -4.84
C LYS A 114 -13.81 -12.96 -5.24
N ILE A 115 -12.99 -12.57 -4.28
CA ILE A 115 -11.59 -12.19 -4.49
C ILE A 115 -10.74 -12.91 -3.44
N ASP A 116 -9.71 -13.61 -3.90
CA ASP A 116 -8.75 -14.27 -3.02
C ASP A 116 -7.89 -13.22 -2.29
N ILE A 117 -7.64 -13.49 -1.01
CA ILE A 117 -6.76 -12.65 -0.19
C ILE A 117 -5.33 -13.17 -0.40
N PRO A 118 -4.40 -12.36 -0.93
CA PRO A 118 -3.03 -12.78 -1.15
C PRO A 118 -2.29 -13.02 0.18
N GLU A 119 -1.31 -13.92 0.14
CA GLU A 119 -0.45 -14.19 1.28
C GLU A 119 0.25 -12.91 1.78
N GLY A 120 0.41 -12.78 3.09
CA GLY A 120 1.00 -11.59 3.72
C GLY A 120 0.05 -10.41 3.92
N ILE A 121 -1.22 -10.54 3.50
CA ILE A 121 -2.28 -9.54 3.73
C ILE A 121 -3.31 -10.09 4.73
N LYS A 122 -3.64 -9.27 5.71
CA LYS A 122 -4.76 -9.50 6.63
C LYS A 122 -5.91 -8.57 6.25
N LEU A 123 -7.09 -9.16 6.01
CA LEU A 123 -8.32 -8.43 5.76
C LEU A 123 -9.25 -8.58 6.97
N GLU A 124 -9.71 -7.47 7.51
CA GLU A 124 -10.69 -7.41 8.59
C GLU A 124 -11.93 -6.68 8.10
N ILE A 125 -13.11 -7.18 8.48
CA ILE A 125 -14.40 -6.58 8.13
C ILE A 125 -15.16 -6.33 9.43
N PRO A 126 -14.86 -5.23 10.16
CA PRO A 126 -15.53 -4.92 11.43
C PRO A 126 -17.02 -4.64 11.24
N LYS A 127 -17.40 -4.11 10.08
CA LYS A 127 -18.79 -3.90 9.65
C LYS A 127 -18.96 -4.33 8.20
N PRO A 128 -20.13 -4.79 7.77
CA PRO A 128 -20.36 -5.18 6.36
C PRO A 128 -20.08 -4.07 5.35
N THR A 129 -20.02 -2.81 5.81
CA THR A 129 -19.76 -1.61 4.99
C THR A 129 -18.33 -1.09 5.15
N GLU A 130 -17.47 -1.80 5.84
CA GLU A 130 -16.11 -1.37 6.14
C GLU A 130 -15.12 -2.52 6.00
N MET A 131 -14.04 -2.29 5.26
CA MET A 131 -12.95 -3.25 5.06
C MET A 131 -11.64 -2.60 5.48
N ILE A 132 -10.84 -3.31 6.27
CA ILE A 132 -9.50 -2.89 6.72
C ILE A 132 -8.49 -3.87 6.15
N VAL A 133 -7.64 -3.40 5.27
CA VAL A 133 -6.55 -4.17 4.66
C VAL A 133 -5.26 -3.82 5.37
N SER A 134 -4.59 -4.78 5.97
CA SER A 134 -3.31 -4.59 6.65
C SER A 134 -2.26 -5.59 6.17
N GLY A 135 -0.99 -5.20 6.28
CA GLY A 135 0.13 -6.04 5.86
C GLY A 135 1.48 -5.35 6.06
N ILE A 136 2.54 -6.09 5.81
CA ILE A 136 3.92 -5.64 5.98
C ILE A 136 4.37 -4.87 4.74
N ASP A 137 4.03 -5.36 3.53
CA ASP A 137 4.44 -4.73 2.28
C ASP A 137 3.45 -3.66 1.85
N LYS A 138 3.91 -2.41 1.79
CA LYS A 138 3.15 -1.24 1.30
C LYS A 138 2.57 -1.45 -0.10
N GLN A 139 3.33 -2.10 -0.98
CA GLN A 139 2.94 -2.33 -2.36
C GLN A 139 1.78 -3.31 -2.43
N GLN A 140 1.88 -4.44 -1.75
CA GLN A 140 0.83 -5.47 -1.72
C GLN A 140 -0.46 -4.94 -1.08
N VAL A 141 -0.36 -4.26 0.08
CA VAL A 141 -1.51 -3.62 0.75
C VAL A 141 -2.20 -2.61 -0.17
N GLY A 142 -1.41 -1.76 -0.84
CA GLY A 142 -1.94 -0.77 -1.76
C GLY A 142 -2.61 -1.38 -2.99
N GLN A 143 -2.01 -2.40 -3.57
CA GLN A 143 -2.52 -3.10 -4.75
C GLN A 143 -3.82 -3.85 -4.42
N PHE A 144 -3.86 -4.60 -3.32
CA PHE A 144 -5.06 -5.32 -2.92
C PHE A 144 -6.21 -4.35 -2.59
N ALA A 145 -5.95 -3.27 -1.88
CA ALA A 145 -6.95 -2.23 -1.63
C ALA A 145 -7.47 -1.60 -2.93
N ALA A 146 -6.60 -1.40 -3.94
CA ALA A 146 -7.02 -0.89 -5.24
C ALA A 146 -7.87 -1.90 -6.02
N ILE A 147 -7.59 -3.21 -5.92
CA ILE A 147 -8.40 -4.28 -6.50
C ILE A 147 -9.81 -4.26 -5.88
N LEU A 148 -9.91 -4.21 -4.55
CA LEU A 148 -11.20 -4.11 -3.86
C LEU A 148 -12.01 -2.88 -4.29
N ARG A 149 -11.34 -1.71 -4.37
CA ARG A 149 -11.97 -0.47 -4.85
C ARG A 149 -12.43 -0.57 -6.31
N LYS A 150 -11.71 -1.30 -7.16
CA LYS A 150 -12.01 -1.49 -8.59
C LYS A 150 -13.30 -2.26 -8.81
N VAL A 151 -13.73 -3.12 -7.88
CA VAL A 151 -14.99 -3.88 -7.97
C VAL A 151 -16.17 -2.93 -8.26
N ARG A 152 -16.27 -1.83 -7.50
CA ARG A 152 -17.27 -0.79 -7.76
C ARG A 152 -16.72 0.57 -7.41
N LYS A 153 -16.12 1.24 -8.39
CA LYS A 153 -15.61 2.61 -8.21
C LYS A 153 -16.72 3.55 -7.76
N PRO A 154 -16.43 4.54 -6.90
CA PRO A 154 -17.45 5.49 -6.45
C PRO A 154 -17.99 6.30 -7.63
N ASN A 155 -19.31 6.36 -7.72
CA ASN A 155 -20.00 7.12 -8.75
C ASN A 155 -20.08 8.60 -8.34
N VAL A 156 -19.72 9.50 -9.25
CA VAL A 156 -19.69 10.95 -9.00
C VAL A 156 -21.08 11.58 -8.82
N TYR A 157 -22.15 10.95 -9.32
CA TYR A 157 -23.52 11.44 -9.19
C TYR A 157 -24.19 10.95 -7.92
N SER A 158 -24.18 9.63 -7.67
CA SER A 158 -24.85 9.02 -6.51
C SER A 158 -23.95 8.93 -5.27
N GLY A 159 -22.63 8.96 -5.44
CA GLY A 159 -21.65 8.72 -4.38
C GLY A 159 -21.62 7.27 -3.88
N LYS A 160 -22.32 6.34 -4.56
CA LYS A 160 -22.33 4.92 -4.23
C LYS A 160 -21.08 4.25 -4.79
N GLY A 161 -20.51 3.28 -4.07
CA GLY A 161 -19.33 2.52 -4.47
C GLY A 161 -18.41 2.23 -3.30
N ILE A 162 -17.23 1.70 -3.60
CA ILE A 162 -16.14 1.41 -2.66
C ILE A 162 -15.10 2.51 -2.78
N MET A 163 -14.78 3.17 -1.69
CA MET A 163 -13.85 4.29 -1.63
C MET A 163 -12.86 4.14 -0.48
N TYR A 164 -11.72 4.81 -0.55
CA TYR A 164 -10.84 4.95 0.59
C TYR A 164 -11.47 5.87 1.65
N ASP A 165 -11.14 5.64 2.91
CA ASP A 165 -11.65 6.45 4.03
C ASP A 165 -11.34 7.94 3.88
N ASN A 166 -10.17 8.27 3.36
CA ASN A 166 -9.70 9.64 3.12
C ASN A 166 -10.03 10.17 1.70
N GLU A 167 -10.84 9.46 0.90
CA GLU A 167 -11.17 9.86 -0.45
C GLU A 167 -12.39 10.78 -0.48
N ILE A 168 -12.20 12.00 -0.98
CA ILE A 168 -13.27 12.98 -1.16
C ILE A 168 -13.80 12.89 -2.58
N ILE A 169 -15.04 12.43 -2.73
CA ILE A 169 -15.72 12.35 -4.02
C ILE A 169 -16.45 13.67 -4.30
N ARG A 170 -15.96 14.43 -5.28
CA ARG A 170 -16.67 15.63 -5.77
C ARG A 170 -17.93 15.19 -6.52
N ARG A 171 -19.10 15.39 -5.92
CA ARG A 171 -20.38 15.08 -6.55
C ARG A 171 -20.69 16.10 -7.65
N LYS A 172 -21.25 15.59 -8.73
CA LYS A 172 -21.82 16.39 -9.81
C LYS A 172 -23.33 16.31 -9.75
N GLU A 173 -24.00 17.38 -10.11
CA GLU A 173 -25.44 17.38 -10.33
C GLU A 173 -25.74 16.67 -11.65
N GLY A 174 -26.77 15.83 -11.67
CA GLY A 174 -27.30 15.24 -12.89
C GLY A 174 -27.96 16.28 -13.77
N LYS A 175 -28.36 15.90 -14.99
CA LYS A 175 -29.18 16.76 -15.84
C LYS A 175 -30.46 17.08 -15.09
N ALA A 176 -30.75 18.38 -14.87
CA ALA A 176 -32.07 18.80 -14.45
C ALA A 176 -33.07 18.42 -15.56
N ALA A 177 -34.20 17.79 -15.20
CA ALA A 177 -35.27 17.61 -16.13
C ALA A 177 -35.76 19.01 -16.53
N SER A 178 -35.52 19.41 -17.78
CA SER A 178 -36.16 20.61 -18.30
C SER A 178 -37.68 20.39 -18.29
N LYS A 179 -38.38 21.24 -17.55
CA LYS A 179 -39.81 21.35 -17.69
C LYS A 179 -40.15 21.90 -19.06
#